data_1b8288dc986620d11d0c50dad20c2c37
#
_entry.id   1b8288dc986620d11d0c50dad20c2c37
#
_cell.length_a   1.000
_cell.length_b   1.000
_cell.length_c   1.000
_cell.angle_alpha   90.00
_cell.angle_beta   90.00
_cell.angle_gamma   90.00
#
_symmetry.space_group_name_H-M   'P 1'
#
loop_
_entity.id
_entity.type
_entity.pdbx_description
1 polymer ?
#
loop_
_entity_poly.entity_id
_entity_poly.type
_entity_poly.pdbx_seq_one_letter_code
_entity_poly.pdbx_strand_id
1 'polypeptide(L)'
;MTSHPRSLALAAAAAFALAGCGQQAAKPAEAPAETPAAPAAAPAPVAVAPAVDQAALKGLLSPDETLEVLTLDATGAASASGEVKGYKTTVYAVPVAQGQTLSVAFEPSNTNLYMNVVDAADTSGAAAHRGEVDGPKASIAAAKAGVYLIKPFQPRATARRGESGTFKLAVAVK
;
A
#
# COMPACT_ATOMS: atom_id res chain seq x y z
N MET A 1 -19.53 44.60 -21.58
CA MET A 1 -18.78 45.81 -21.98
C MET A 1 -17.46 45.71 -21.25
N THR A 2 -16.48 45.55 -21.91
CA THR A 2 -15.27 45.91 -22.64
C THR A 2 -14.27 44.76 -22.52
N SER A 3 -13.98 44.01 -23.53
CA SER A 3 -13.08 44.23 -24.69
C SER A 3 -11.59 44.21 -24.35
N HIS A 4 -10.92 43.15 -24.72
CA HIS A 4 -9.62 42.82 -25.36
C HIS A 4 -8.53 43.93 -25.44
N PRO A 5 -7.21 43.61 -25.67
CA PRO A 5 -6.78 42.93 -26.88
C PRO A 5 -5.57 41.95 -26.77
N ARG A 6 -5.45 41.22 -27.88
CA ARG A 6 -4.37 40.44 -28.44
C ARG A 6 -3.04 41.19 -28.60
N SER A 7 -1.92 40.49 -28.52
CA SER A 7 -0.70 40.85 -29.23
C SER A 7 0.03 39.62 -29.74
N LEU A 8 0.14 39.55 -31.06
CA LEU A 8 1.03 38.72 -31.88
C LEU A 8 2.43 39.42 -32.00
N ALA A 9 3.49 38.61 -32.10
CA ALA A 9 4.72 38.86 -32.87
C ALA A 9 5.54 37.59 -32.83
N LEU A 10 5.74 36.88 -33.86
CA LEU A 10 6.46 37.02 -35.13
C LEU A 10 7.96 36.61 -35.04
N ALA A 11 8.25 35.47 -35.63
CA ALA A 11 9.38 34.91 -36.38
C ALA A 11 10.80 35.49 -36.26
N ALA A 12 11.79 34.56 -36.24
CA ALA A 12 12.99 34.68 -37.11
C ALA A 12 13.68 33.31 -37.25
N ALA A 13 13.78 32.84 -38.45
CA ALA A 13 14.61 31.74 -38.91
C ALA A 13 16.05 32.25 -39.18
N ALA A 14 17.04 31.40 -38.89
CA ALA A 14 18.40 31.57 -39.48
C ALA A 14 18.99 30.17 -39.70
N ALA A 15 19.06 29.81 -40.95
CA ALA A 15 19.85 28.69 -41.47
C ALA A 15 21.32 29.11 -41.62
N PHE A 16 22.24 28.26 -41.17
CA PHE A 16 23.64 28.29 -41.62
C PHE A 16 24.07 26.85 -41.94
N ALA A 17 24.22 26.61 -43.23
CA ALA A 17 24.94 25.49 -43.78
C ALA A 17 26.42 25.86 -43.91
N LEU A 18 27.33 25.02 -43.42
CA LEU A 18 28.72 25.02 -43.83
C LEU A 18 29.19 23.57 -43.89
N ALA A 19 29.43 23.16 -45.13
CA ALA A 19 30.10 21.93 -45.48
C ALA A 19 31.58 21.99 -45.07
N GLY A 20 32.08 20.97 -44.38
CA GLY A 20 33.50 20.76 -44.13
C GLY A 20 33.82 19.28 -44.32
N CYS A 21 34.31 18.92 -45.51
CA CYS A 21 34.98 17.65 -45.76
C CYS A 21 36.29 17.63 -44.99
N GLY A 22 36.38 16.73 -44.00
CA GLY A 22 37.64 16.36 -43.34
C GLY A 22 37.73 14.84 -43.31
N GLN A 23 38.50 14.31 -44.26
CA GLN A 23 38.89 12.92 -44.36
C GLN A 23 39.87 12.62 -43.22
N GLN A 24 39.43 11.88 -42.19
CA GLN A 24 40.31 11.45 -41.11
C GLN A 24 40.43 9.93 -41.11
N ALA A 25 41.67 9.48 -41.18
CA ALA A 25 42.12 8.12 -41.32
C ALA A 25 41.48 7.19 -40.29
N ALA A 26 41.10 6.00 -40.75
CA ALA A 26 40.62 4.90 -39.94
C ALA A 26 41.70 4.45 -38.93
N LYS A 27 41.42 4.63 -37.66
CA LYS A 27 42.13 3.99 -36.55
C LYS A 27 41.56 2.56 -36.38
N PRO A 28 42.40 1.53 -36.16
CA PRO A 28 41.93 0.16 -36.00
C PRO A 28 40.95 0.05 -34.82
N ALA A 29 39.88 -0.70 -35.05
CA ALA A 29 38.87 -0.99 -34.03
C ALA A 29 39.55 -1.80 -32.91
N GLU A 30 39.61 -1.22 -31.74
CA GLU A 30 39.90 -1.89 -30.48
C GLU A 30 38.67 -2.73 -30.11
N ALA A 31 38.93 -4.04 -29.89
CA ALA A 31 37.89 -4.99 -29.53
C ALA A 31 37.16 -4.54 -28.25
N PRO A 32 35.83 -4.74 -28.14
CA PRO A 32 35.11 -4.42 -26.93
C PRO A 32 35.69 -5.24 -25.77
N ALA A 33 36.23 -4.57 -24.75
CA ALA A 33 36.57 -5.20 -23.49
C ALA A 33 35.30 -5.81 -22.90
N GLU A 34 35.30 -7.12 -22.70
CA GLU A 34 34.28 -7.84 -21.96
C GLU A 34 34.18 -7.20 -20.57
N THR A 35 33.07 -6.53 -20.31
CA THR A 35 32.70 -6.08 -18.97
C THR A 35 32.52 -7.33 -18.09
N PRO A 36 33.26 -7.47 -16.96
CA PRO A 36 33.05 -8.60 -16.07
C PRO A 36 31.58 -8.61 -15.62
N ALA A 37 30.91 -9.73 -15.85
CA ALA A 37 29.55 -9.94 -15.35
C ALA A 37 29.57 -9.74 -13.84
N ALA A 38 28.76 -8.81 -13.34
CA ALA A 38 28.55 -8.60 -11.92
C ALA A 38 28.13 -9.95 -11.28
N PRO A 39 28.65 -10.30 -10.09
CA PRO A 39 28.26 -11.52 -9.40
C PRO A 39 26.73 -11.53 -9.25
N ALA A 40 26.09 -12.63 -9.65
CA ALA A 40 24.68 -12.83 -9.43
C ALA A 40 24.39 -12.62 -7.93
N ALA A 41 23.52 -11.66 -7.63
CA ALA A 41 23.11 -11.39 -6.25
C ALA A 41 22.59 -12.70 -5.65
N ALA A 42 23.12 -13.07 -4.48
CA ALA A 42 22.62 -14.21 -3.72
C ALA A 42 21.11 -14.05 -3.52
N PRO A 43 20.31 -15.14 -3.60
CA PRO A 43 18.86 -15.05 -3.38
C PRO A 43 18.63 -14.44 -2.00
N ALA A 44 17.82 -13.38 -1.96
CA ALA A 44 17.44 -12.73 -0.72
C ALA A 44 16.77 -13.76 0.21
N PRO A 45 17.03 -13.72 1.53
CA PRO A 45 16.41 -14.64 2.47
C PRO A 45 14.88 -14.56 2.33
N VAL A 46 14.25 -15.73 2.22
CA VAL A 46 12.78 -15.81 2.13
C VAL A 46 12.21 -15.23 3.42
N ALA A 47 11.43 -14.14 3.27
CA ALA A 47 10.80 -13.49 4.42
C ALA A 47 9.75 -14.45 5.01
N VAL A 48 9.97 -14.88 6.25
CA VAL A 48 9.06 -15.79 6.95
C VAL A 48 8.05 -14.96 7.76
N ALA A 49 6.76 -15.13 7.45
CA ALA A 49 5.69 -14.52 8.21
C ALA A 49 5.63 -15.15 9.62
N PRO A 50 5.31 -14.36 10.67
CA PRO A 50 5.24 -14.86 12.03
C PRO A 50 4.05 -15.79 12.22
N ALA A 51 4.17 -16.74 13.16
CA ALA A 51 3.03 -17.52 13.61
C ALA A 51 2.01 -16.61 14.32
N VAL A 52 0.72 -16.88 14.08
CA VAL A 52 -0.38 -16.10 14.68
C VAL A 52 -0.84 -16.76 15.97
N ASP A 53 -0.58 -16.13 17.11
CA ASP A 53 -1.15 -16.54 18.40
C ASP A 53 -2.56 -15.94 18.55
N GLN A 54 -3.57 -16.71 18.15
CA GLN A 54 -4.96 -16.28 18.22
C GLN A 54 -5.45 -16.01 19.65
N ALA A 55 -4.90 -16.71 20.66
CA ALA A 55 -5.30 -16.51 22.06
C ALA A 55 -4.84 -15.13 22.55
N ALA A 56 -3.57 -14.78 22.27
CA ALA A 56 -3.03 -13.46 22.58
C ALA A 56 -3.80 -12.36 21.83
N LEU A 57 -4.09 -12.54 20.53
CA LEU A 57 -4.83 -11.55 19.75
C LEU A 57 -6.26 -11.33 20.25
N LYS A 58 -6.95 -12.38 20.68
CA LYS A 58 -8.29 -12.25 21.27
C LYS A 58 -8.29 -11.38 22.52
N GLY A 59 -7.20 -11.36 23.27
CA GLY A 59 -7.04 -10.47 24.42
C GLY A 59 -6.96 -8.97 24.08
N LEU A 60 -6.70 -8.64 22.80
CA LEU A 60 -6.63 -7.26 22.30
C LEU A 60 -7.98 -6.77 21.73
N LEU A 61 -9.00 -7.62 21.70
CA LEU A 61 -10.29 -7.30 21.12
C LEU A 61 -11.24 -6.73 22.18
N SER A 62 -12.15 -5.87 21.71
CA SER A 62 -13.32 -5.47 22.50
C SER A 62 -14.35 -6.61 22.57
N PRO A 63 -15.27 -6.60 23.55
CA PRO A 63 -16.27 -7.67 23.70
C PRO A 63 -17.18 -7.91 22.49
N ASP A 64 -17.39 -6.88 21.68
CA ASP A 64 -18.23 -6.92 20.48
C ASP A 64 -17.42 -7.25 19.20
N GLU A 65 -16.11 -7.50 19.32
CA GLU A 65 -15.23 -7.83 18.20
C GLU A 65 -14.98 -9.33 18.12
N THR A 66 -14.99 -9.89 16.94
CA THR A 66 -14.57 -11.27 16.65
C THR A 66 -13.28 -11.27 15.85
N LEU A 67 -12.45 -12.31 15.98
CA LEU A 67 -11.19 -12.45 15.27
C LEU A 67 -11.30 -13.44 14.12
N GLU A 68 -10.81 -13.03 12.96
CA GLU A 68 -10.56 -13.89 11.81
C GLU A 68 -9.11 -13.72 11.34
N VAL A 69 -8.40 -14.84 11.14
CA VAL A 69 -7.04 -14.81 10.58
C VAL A 69 -7.16 -15.01 9.08
N LEU A 70 -6.71 -14.01 8.31
CA LEU A 70 -6.71 -14.10 6.85
C LEU A 70 -5.64 -15.07 6.37
N THR A 71 -6.05 -16.03 5.54
CA THR A 71 -5.14 -16.91 4.83
C THR A 71 -4.77 -16.25 3.50
N LEU A 72 -3.49 -15.92 3.35
CA LEU A 72 -2.97 -15.38 2.10
C LEU A 72 -2.78 -16.51 1.09
N ASP A 73 -3.10 -16.24 -0.15
CA ASP A 73 -2.82 -17.14 -1.27
C ASP A 73 -1.33 -17.15 -1.66
N ALA A 74 -0.97 -17.92 -2.69
CA ALA A 74 0.42 -18.04 -3.16
C ALA A 74 0.98 -16.72 -3.73
N THR A 75 0.15 -15.74 -4.02
CA THR A 75 0.54 -14.40 -4.48
C THR A 75 0.66 -13.39 -3.34
N GLY A 76 0.37 -13.81 -2.11
CA GLY A 76 0.32 -12.95 -0.93
C GLY A 76 -0.97 -12.15 -0.81
N ALA A 77 -2.05 -12.54 -1.51
CA ALA A 77 -3.32 -11.85 -1.49
C ALA A 77 -4.39 -12.57 -0.67
N ALA A 78 -5.32 -11.82 -0.11
CA ALA A 78 -6.55 -12.33 0.51
C ALA A 78 -7.69 -11.34 0.31
N SER A 79 -8.92 -11.82 0.40
CA SER A 79 -10.11 -10.99 0.42
C SER A 79 -11.08 -11.47 1.48
N ALA A 80 -11.82 -10.53 2.04
CA ALA A 80 -12.91 -10.80 2.97
C ALA A 80 -14.07 -9.85 2.71
N SER A 81 -15.22 -10.17 3.24
CA SER A 81 -16.37 -9.28 3.29
C SER A 81 -17.07 -9.45 4.63
N GLY A 82 -17.69 -8.38 5.11
CA GLY A 82 -18.34 -8.41 6.40
C GLY A 82 -19.34 -7.30 6.59
N GLU A 83 -19.89 -7.26 7.80
CA GLU A 83 -20.81 -6.24 8.26
C GLU A 83 -20.29 -5.65 9.58
N VAL A 84 -20.45 -4.36 9.76
CA VAL A 84 -20.36 -3.70 11.06
C VAL A 84 -21.78 -3.34 11.48
N LYS A 85 -22.21 -3.75 12.66
CA LYS A 85 -23.52 -3.42 13.23
C LYS A 85 -23.35 -2.85 14.63
N GLY A 86 -23.55 -1.55 14.76
CA GLY A 86 -23.20 -0.86 15.99
C GLY A 86 -21.71 -1.02 16.29
N TYR A 87 -21.37 -1.63 17.41
CA TYR A 87 -19.99 -1.95 17.78
C TYR A 87 -19.52 -3.35 17.35
N LYS A 88 -20.46 -4.20 16.88
CA LYS A 88 -20.13 -5.57 16.47
C LYS A 88 -19.43 -5.58 15.12
N THR A 89 -18.26 -6.20 15.08
CA THR A 89 -17.45 -6.30 13.85
C THR A 89 -16.52 -7.53 13.90
N THR A 90 -16.02 -7.92 12.73
CA THR A 90 -14.91 -8.87 12.60
C THR A 90 -13.61 -8.10 12.41
N VAL A 91 -12.62 -8.42 13.24
CA VAL A 91 -11.25 -7.93 13.14
C VAL A 91 -10.44 -8.98 12.39
N TYR A 92 -9.71 -8.55 11.37
CA TYR A 92 -8.92 -9.45 10.53
C TYR A 92 -7.44 -9.36 10.90
N ALA A 93 -6.83 -10.50 11.21
CA ALA A 93 -5.41 -10.60 11.51
C ALA A 93 -4.62 -11.02 10.27
N VAL A 94 -3.56 -10.30 9.97
CA VAL A 94 -2.68 -10.54 8.82
C VAL A 94 -1.24 -10.66 9.31
N PRO A 95 -0.60 -11.84 9.20
CA PRO A 95 0.82 -11.97 9.48
C PRO A 95 1.65 -11.37 8.33
N VAL A 96 2.62 -10.55 8.67
CA VAL A 96 3.50 -9.85 7.72
C VAL A 96 4.95 -10.07 8.15
N ALA A 97 5.80 -10.50 7.23
CA ALA A 97 7.22 -10.67 7.50
C ALA A 97 7.96 -9.32 7.48
N GLN A 98 9.12 -9.26 8.11
CA GLN A 98 9.99 -8.09 8.06
C GLN A 98 10.35 -7.73 6.62
N GLY A 99 10.28 -6.45 6.29
CA GLY A 99 10.60 -5.90 4.97
C GLY A 99 9.47 -6.01 3.95
N GLN A 100 8.38 -6.73 4.27
CA GLN A 100 7.20 -6.74 3.42
C GLN A 100 6.34 -5.49 3.61
N THR A 101 5.51 -5.22 2.60
CA THR A 101 4.51 -4.15 2.64
C THR A 101 3.11 -4.77 2.69
N LEU A 102 2.35 -4.41 3.72
CA LEU A 102 0.93 -4.70 3.82
C LEU A 102 0.14 -3.61 3.09
N SER A 103 -0.58 -4.01 2.05
CA SER A 103 -1.54 -3.16 1.35
C SER A 103 -2.96 -3.60 1.66
N VAL A 104 -3.82 -2.65 2.02
CA VAL A 104 -5.23 -2.91 2.35
C VAL A 104 -6.09 -1.96 1.54
N ALA A 105 -7.11 -2.48 0.86
CA ALA A 105 -8.17 -1.70 0.24
C ALA A 105 -9.50 -2.06 0.90
N PHE A 106 -10.20 -1.05 1.38
CA PHE A 106 -11.47 -1.16 2.08
C PHE A 106 -12.55 -0.50 1.24
N GLU A 107 -13.62 -1.22 0.93
CA GLU A 107 -14.74 -0.76 0.14
C GLU A 107 -16.01 -0.78 1.00
N PRO A 108 -16.33 0.33 1.69
CA PRO A 108 -17.51 0.43 2.53
C PRO A 108 -18.78 0.67 1.70
N SER A 109 -19.92 0.17 2.19
CA SER A 109 -21.24 0.42 1.58
C SER A 109 -21.80 1.82 1.88
N ASN A 110 -21.22 2.54 2.84
CA ASN A 110 -21.63 3.88 3.21
C ASN A 110 -20.44 4.71 3.75
N THR A 111 -20.63 6.01 3.86
CA THR A 111 -19.60 6.99 4.24
C THR A 111 -19.29 7.04 5.74
N ASN A 112 -20.05 6.30 6.56
CA ASN A 112 -19.85 6.22 8.02
C ASN A 112 -19.19 4.89 8.43
N LEU A 113 -18.49 4.24 7.52
CA LEU A 113 -17.82 2.98 7.77
C LEU A 113 -16.34 3.13 7.38
N TYR A 114 -15.48 2.87 8.32
CA TYR A 114 -14.02 3.07 8.22
C TYR A 114 -13.28 1.82 8.64
N MET A 115 -11.98 1.80 8.43
CA MET A 115 -11.07 0.80 8.99
C MET A 115 -9.87 1.46 9.64
N ASN A 116 -9.37 0.88 10.73
CA ASN A 116 -8.04 1.17 11.23
C ASN A 116 -7.16 -0.07 11.04
N VAL A 117 -5.85 0.15 10.86
CA VAL A 117 -4.86 -0.93 10.89
C VAL A 117 -3.94 -0.68 12.07
N VAL A 118 -3.79 -1.70 12.92
CA VAL A 118 -3.01 -1.62 14.17
C VAL A 118 -1.96 -2.73 14.15
N ASP A 119 -0.73 -2.43 14.55
CA ASP A 119 0.25 -3.47 14.86
C ASP A 119 -0.12 -4.12 16.19
N ALA A 120 -0.33 -5.43 16.18
CA ALA A 120 -0.71 -6.18 17.39
C ALA A 120 0.35 -6.13 18.50
N ALA A 121 1.60 -5.86 18.16
CA ALA A 121 2.70 -5.70 19.11
C ALA A 121 2.81 -4.26 19.68
N ASP A 122 2.10 -3.30 19.11
CA ASP A 122 2.11 -1.92 19.61
C ASP A 122 1.13 -1.73 20.76
N THR A 123 1.67 -1.57 21.96
CA THR A 123 0.89 -1.35 23.18
C THR A 123 0.53 0.12 23.41
N SER A 124 0.96 1.03 22.54
CA SER A 124 0.66 2.47 22.64
C SER A 124 -0.79 2.80 22.30
N GLY A 125 -1.48 1.88 21.61
CA GLY A 125 -2.83 2.09 21.08
C GLY A 125 -2.88 2.95 19.82
N ALA A 126 -1.73 3.31 19.24
CA ALA A 126 -1.66 4.04 17.98
C ALA A 126 -2.02 3.12 16.81
N ALA A 127 -2.82 3.62 15.89
CA ALA A 127 -3.07 2.92 14.63
C ALA A 127 -1.98 3.28 13.61
N ALA A 128 -1.45 2.28 12.92
CA ALA A 128 -0.53 2.45 11.81
C ALA A 128 -1.23 3.09 10.58
N HIS A 129 -2.56 2.95 10.50
CA HIS A 129 -3.40 3.64 9.53
C HIS A 129 -4.77 3.94 10.17
N ARG A 130 -5.28 5.15 9.94
CA ARG A 130 -6.54 5.65 10.48
C ARG A 130 -7.48 6.00 9.33
N GLY A 131 -8.45 5.13 9.04
CA GLY A 131 -9.32 5.27 7.88
C GLY A 131 -10.15 6.54 7.81
N GLU A 132 -10.50 7.15 8.95
CA GLU A 132 -11.20 8.46 8.99
C GLU A 132 -10.33 9.62 8.49
N VAL A 133 -9.00 9.51 8.61
CA VAL A 133 -8.03 10.57 8.28
C VAL A 133 -7.31 10.26 6.97
N ASP A 134 -6.83 9.01 6.85
CA ASP A 134 -5.92 8.57 5.80
C ASP A 134 -6.67 7.95 4.61
N GLY A 135 -8.00 7.73 4.79
CA GLY A 135 -8.86 7.17 3.75
C GLY A 135 -8.94 5.64 3.73
N PRO A 136 -9.59 5.07 2.70
CA PRO A 136 -9.94 3.65 2.67
C PRO A 136 -8.82 2.73 2.16
N LYS A 137 -7.62 3.24 1.93
CA LYS A 137 -6.46 2.46 1.45
C LYS A 137 -5.28 2.66 2.37
N ALA A 138 -4.74 1.55 2.88
CA ALA A 138 -3.52 1.54 3.68
C ALA A 138 -2.36 0.93 2.90
N SER A 139 -1.14 1.44 3.15
CA SER A 139 0.12 0.85 2.70
C SER A 139 1.13 0.99 3.82
N ILE A 140 1.51 -0.13 4.42
CA ILE A 140 2.33 -0.16 5.64
C ILE A 140 3.56 -1.04 5.40
N ALA A 141 4.75 -0.45 5.43
CA ALA A 141 6.00 -1.20 5.38
C ALA A 141 6.30 -1.79 6.76
N ALA A 142 6.44 -3.11 6.84
CA ALA A 142 6.73 -3.81 8.08
C ALA A 142 8.22 -3.74 8.42
N ALA A 143 8.59 -2.85 9.32
CA ALA A 143 9.98 -2.72 9.80
C ALA A 143 10.44 -3.97 10.58
N LYS A 144 9.52 -4.73 11.14
CA LYS A 144 9.71 -6.02 11.84
C LYS A 144 8.63 -6.99 11.42
N ALA A 145 8.90 -8.29 11.51
CA ALA A 145 7.86 -9.29 11.38
C ALA A 145 6.81 -9.11 12.49
N GLY A 146 5.53 -9.10 12.13
CA GLY A 146 4.44 -8.84 13.07
C GLY A 146 3.08 -9.28 12.53
N VAL A 147 2.07 -9.15 13.37
CA VAL A 147 0.68 -9.36 12.97
C VAL A 147 -0.03 -8.01 13.01
N TYR A 148 -0.66 -7.66 11.91
CA TYR A 148 -1.48 -6.46 11.81
C TYR A 148 -2.95 -6.81 11.94
N LEU A 149 -3.68 -6.01 12.72
CA LEU A 149 -5.12 -6.13 12.92
C LEU A 149 -5.83 -5.08 12.07
N ILE A 150 -6.65 -5.51 11.14
CA ILE A 150 -7.53 -4.63 10.36
C ILE A 150 -8.88 -4.61 11.10
N LYS A 151 -9.26 -3.43 11.59
CA LYS A 151 -10.41 -3.21 12.45
C LYS A 151 -11.45 -2.33 11.74
N PRO A 152 -12.47 -2.91 11.06
CA PRO A 152 -13.59 -2.13 10.54
C PRO A 152 -14.43 -1.57 11.69
N PHE A 153 -14.88 -0.34 11.56
CA PHE A 153 -15.67 0.32 12.61
C PHE A 153 -16.58 1.42 12.07
N GLN A 154 -17.52 1.83 12.90
CA GLN A 154 -18.35 3.02 12.70
C GLN A 154 -18.04 4.08 13.76
N PRO A 155 -18.21 5.39 13.44
CA PRO A 155 -18.15 6.45 14.44
C PRO A 155 -19.10 6.17 15.60
N ARG A 156 -18.69 6.56 16.80
CA ARG A 156 -19.44 6.29 18.04
C ARG A 156 -20.93 6.70 17.95
N ALA A 157 -21.24 7.82 17.30
CA ALA A 157 -22.60 8.29 17.15
C ALA A 157 -23.45 7.33 16.31
N THR A 158 -22.89 6.81 15.20
CA THR A 158 -23.53 5.84 14.30
C THR A 158 -23.68 4.49 15.00
N ALA A 159 -22.62 4.02 15.66
CA ALA A 159 -22.61 2.75 16.38
C ALA A 159 -23.66 2.71 17.52
N ARG A 160 -23.84 3.80 18.28
CA ARG A 160 -24.86 3.90 19.35
C ARG A 160 -26.29 3.80 18.83
N ARG A 161 -26.55 4.20 17.59
CA ARG A 161 -27.86 4.04 16.96
C ARG A 161 -28.11 2.64 16.44
N GLY A 162 -27.11 1.75 16.53
CA GLY A 162 -27.21 0.38 16.04
C GLY A 162 -27.26 0.28 14.51
N GLU A 163 -26.78 1.33 13.81
CA GLU A 163 -26.72 1.32 12.35
C GLU A 163 -25.78 0.21 11.85
N SER A 164 -26.01 -0.23 10.62
CA SER A 164 -25.18 -1.25 10.00
C SER A 164 -24.62 -0.79 8.65
N GLY A 165 -23.52 -1.42 8.26
CA GLY A 165 -22.93 -1.24 6.94
C GLY A 165 -22.08 -2.45 6.58
N THR A 166 -22.12 -2.83 5.32
CA THR A 166 -21.30 -3.90 4.77
C THR A 166 -20.03 -3.36 4.15
N PHE A 167 -19.01 -4.19 4.01
CA PHE A 167 -17.77 -3.83 3.37
C PHE A 167 -17.17 -5.01 2.61
N LYS A 168 -16.29 -4.69 1.67
CA LYS A 168 -15.32 -5.62 1.09
C LYS A 168 -13.92 -5.19 1.50
N LEU A 169 -13.07 -6.18 1.70
CA LEU A 169 -11.69 -6.01 2.08
C LEU A 169 -10.80 -6.78 1.10
N ALA A 170 -9.84 -6.11 0.51
CA ALA A 170 -8.77 -6.73 -0.25
C ALA A 170 -7.44 -6.45 0.42
N VAL A 171 -6.64 -7.49 0.61
CA VAL A 171 -5.35 -7.44 1.30
C VAL A 171 -4.28 -8.01 0.38
N ALA A 172 -3.11 -7.39 0.37
CA ALA A 172 -1.92 -7.91 -0.29
C ALA A 172 -0.68 -7.68 0.56
N VAL A 173 0.17 -8.69 0.66
CA VAL A 173 1.46 -8.65 1.35
C VAL A 173 2.55 -8.97 0.32
N LYS A 174 3.50 -8.05 0.16
CA LYS A 174 4.58 -8.16 -0.85
C LYS A 174 5.94 -7.79 -0.25
#